data_472016a780c34d36c076e60c6c824f4e
#
_entry.id   472016a780c34d36c076e60c6c824f4e
#
_cell.length_a   1.000
_cell.length_b   1.000
_cell.length_c   1.000
_cell.angle_alpha   90.00
_cell.angle_beta   90.00
_cell.angle_gamma   90.00
#
_symmetry.space_group_name_H-M   'P 1'
#
loop_
_entity.id
_entity.type
_entity.pdbx_description
1 polymer ?
#
loop_
_entity_poly.entity_id
_entity_poly.type
_entity_poly.pdbx_seq_one_letter_code
_entity_poly.pdbx_strand_id
1 'polypeptide(L)'
;MRLDSMQFVDPHLFLVDDTDPNNLMCTADITEALNGVLGDDIEKGNFNLLVRFEDYPAVQEIRLVDGDCEPPATAGAPWVCTPSDSSPAVLLGLEAVDDPLCRDIDPLVYAADSVPMLNDPGQPCMRTHRGAFSLAISGSVGALDLREAQFVASLDDAVAPTRLVSGLLYGFLPQVSAENLTFELPIYGPRSLWSVIDVPVCQDLYPTLLPSIDTLQIKDTLAPGVWLAINFTAERVVIQPAP
;
A
#
# COMPACT_ATOMS: atom_id res chain seq x y z
N MET A 1 2.21 10.64 -11.81
CA MET A 1 1.02 9.77 -11.92
C MET A 1 0.28 9.80 -10.61
N ARG A 2 -1.04 9.58 -10.61
CA ARG A 2 -1.87 9.43 -9.41
C ARG A 2 -2.26 7.96 -9.28
N LEU A 3 -2.27 7.40 -8.06
CA LEU A 3 -2.84 6.08 -7.85
C LEU A 3 -4.33 6.11 -8.21
N ASP A 4 -4.76 5.18 -9.04
CA ASP A 4 -6.15 4.97 -9.43
C ASP A 4 -6.76 3.69 -8.84
N SER A 5 -5.92 2.81 -8.29
CA SER A 5 -6.35 1.72 -7.41
C SER A 5 -5.30 1.40 -6.35
N MET A 6 -5.76 0.87 -5.22
CA MET A 6 -4.93 0.36 -4.14
C MET A 6 -5.70 -0.71 -3.38
N GLN A 7 -5.06 -1.85 -3.11
CA GLN A 7 -5.69 -2.99 -2.46
C GLN A 7 -4.71 -3.68 -1.52
N PHE A 8 -5.10 -3.86 -0.28
CA PHE A 8 -4.41 -4.76 0.64
C PHE A 8 -4.57 -6.20 0.14
N VAL A 9 -3.48 -6.92 0.07
CA VAL A 9 -3.44 -8.32 -0.38
C VAL A 9 -3.04 -9.22 0.79
N ASP A 10 -2.03 -8.83 1.53
CA ASP A 10 -1.50 -9.58 2.67
C ASP A 10 -0.92 -8.61 3.72
N PRO A 11 -1.18 -8.82 5.02
CA PRO A 11 -2.07 -9.84 5.60
C PRO A 11 -3.55 -9.53 5.36
N HIS A 12 -4.38 -10.56 5.45
CA HIS A 12 -5.82 -10.39 5.56
C HIS A 12 -6.19 -9.74 6.89
N LEU A 13 -7.29 -9.02 6.90
CA LEU A 13 -7.78 -8.26 8.05
C LEU A 13 -9.07 -8.88 8.57
N PHE A 14 -9.13 -9.12 9.87
CA PHE A 14 -10.24 -9.84 10.48
C PHE A 14 -10.91 -9.03 11.57
N LEU A 15 -12.22 -9.17 11.67
CA LEU A 15 -12.98 -8.69 12.80
C LEU A 15 -13.17 -9.79 13.85
N VAL A 16 -13.10 -9.38 15.10
CA VAL A 16 -13.39 -10.22 16.26
C VAL A 16 -14.53 -9.59 17.04
N ASP A 17 -15.51 -10.41 17.42
CA ASP A 17 -16.47 -10.03 18.43
C ASP A 17 -15.79 -10.10 19.81
N ASP A 18 -15.55 -8.95 20.40
CA ASP A 18 -14.93 -8.74 21.69
C ASP A 18 -15.92 -8.27 22.78
N THR A 19 -17.23 -8.40 22.52
CA THR A 19 -18.29 -8.04 23.49
C THR A 19 -18.21 -8.89 24.75
N ASP A 20 -17.74 -10.14 24.67
CA ASP A 20 -17.37 -10.98 25.80
C ASP A 20 -15.86 -11.28 25.77
N PRO A 21 -15.04 -10.63 26.61
CA PRO A 21 -13.60 -10.83 26.61
C PRO A 21 -13.14 -12.26 26.97
N ASN A 22 -14.03 -13.09 27.54
CA ASN A 22 -13.77 -14.50 27.84
C ASN A 22 -14.15 -15.43 26.69
N ASN A 23 -14.81 -14.93 25.66
CA ASN A 23 -15.30 -15.71 24.52
C ASN A 23 -15.17 -14.91 23.22
N LEU A 24 -13.93 -14.62 22.86
CA LEU A 24 -13.64 -13.96 21.59
C LEU A 24 -14.02 -14.87 20.43
N MET A 25 -14.71 -14.32 19.45
CA MET A 25 -15.11 -15.05 18.25
C MET A 25 -14.67 -14.33 16.99
N CYS A 26 -14.04 -15.06 16.07
CA CYS A 26 -13.79 -14.58 14.72
C CYS A 26 -15.10 -14.35 13.99
N THR A 27 -15.31 -13.13 13.51
CA THR A 27 -16.57 -12.73 12.90
C THR A 27 -16.51 -12.76 11.37
N ALA A 28 -15.50 -12.13 10.79
CA ALA A 28 -15.39 -12.01 9.34
C ALA A 28 -13.97 -11.60 8.90
N ASP A 29 -13.58 -12.02 7.71
CA ASP A 29 -12.54 -11.37 6.92
C ASP A 29 -13.12 -10.08 6.32
N ILE A 30 -12.50 -8.95 6.62
CA ILE A 30 -12.93 -7.62 6.17
C ILE A 30 -12.02 -7.00 5.11
N THR A 31 -11.03 -7.74 4.65
CA THR A 31 -10.03 -7.23 3.68
C THR A 31 -10.70 -6.67 2.43
N GLU A 32 -11.64 -7.41 1.84
CA GLU A 32 -12.37 -6.95 0.66
C GLU A 32 -13.24 -5.72 0.94
N ALA A 33 -13.89 -5.68 2.10
CA ALA A 33 -14.70 -4.53 2.50
C ALA A 33 -13.84 -3.26 2.68
N LEU A 34 -12.66 -3.40 3.31
CA LEU A 34 -11.73 -2.28 3.47
C LEU A 34 -11.17 -1.82 2.11
N ASN A 35 -10.82 -2.77 1.24
CA ASN A 35 -10.39 -2.47 -0.12
C ASN A 35 -11.47 -1.71 -0.91
N GLY A 36 -12.74 -2.05 -0.69
CA GLY A 36 -13.88 -1.31 -1.28
C GLY A 36 -13.94 0.13 -0.79
N VAL A 37 -13.78 0.38 0.50
CA VAL A 37 -13.76 1.75 1.08
C VAL A 37 -12.58 2.55 0.53
N LEU A 38 -11.40 1.94 0.48
CA LEU A 38 -10.20 2.59 -0.07
C LEU A 38 -10.36 2.91 -1.56
N GLY A 39 -10.93 1.98 -2.34
CA GLY A 39 -11.25 2.19 -3.75
C GLY A 39 -12.22 3.36 -3.96
N ASP A 40 -13.27 3.43 -3.16
CA ASP A 40 -14.23 4.54 -3.14
C ASP A 40 -13.58 5.89 -2.85
N ASP A 41 -12.66 5.93 -1.88
CA ASP A 41 -11.94 7.17 -1.53
C ASP A 41 -10.98 7.60 -2.63
N ILE A 42 -10.32 6.67 -3.31
CA ILE A 42 -9.49 6.94 -4.47
C ILE A 42 -10.35 7.49 -5.62
N GLU A 43 -11.47 6.84 -5.92
CA GLU A 43 -12.38 7.26 -7.01
C GLU A 43 -12.98 8.64 -6.76
N LYS A 44 -13.30 8.96 -5.52
CA LYS A 44 -13.86 10.27 -5.14
C LYS A 44 -12.81 11.38 -4.98
N GLY A 45 -11.51 11.04 -5.02
CA GLY A 45 -10.43 11.99 -4.81
C GLY A 45 -10.19 12.35 -3.34
N ASN A 46 -10.72 11.58 -2.39
CA ASN A 46 -10.46 11.76 -0.97
C ASN A 46 -9.07 11.24 -0.56
N PHE A 47 -8.55 10.28 -1.31
CA PHE A 47 -7.19 9.76 -1.16
C PHE A 47 -6.42 9.93 -2.46
N ASN A 48 -5.33 10.69 -2.42
CA ASN A 48 -4.53 11.00 -3.60
C ASN A 48 -3.03 10.84 -3.29
N LEU A 49 -2.46 9.72 -3.70
CA LEU A 49 -1.02 9.51 -3.68
C LEU A 49 -0.46 9.71 -5.09
N LEU A 50 0.49 10.63 -5.21
CA LEU A 50 1.14 10.97 -6.47
C LEU A 50 2.51 10.32 -6.56
N VAL A 51 2.76 9.61 -7.65
CA VAL A 51 4.07 9.07 -8.02
C VAL A 51 4.69 10.02 -9.05
N ARG A 52 5.79 10.67 -8.69
CA ARG A 52 6.53 11.55 -9.58
C ARG A 52 7.85 10.91 -9.98
N PHE A 53 8.11 10.92 -11.26
CA PHE A 53 9.38 10.51 -11.83
C PHE A 53 10.20 11.78 -12.07
N GLU A 54 11.34 11.88 -11.40
CA GLU A 54 12.28 12.97 -11.65
C GLU A 54 13.14 12.60 -12.87
N ASP A 55 13.28 13.54 -13.80
CA ASP A 55 14.15 13.43 -14.99
C ASP A 55 13.92 12.21 -15.91
N TYR A 56 12.64 11.82 -16.15
CA TYR A 56 12.33 10.74 -17.08
C TYR A 56 12.88 11.02 -18.50
N PRO A 57 13.49 10.05 -19.25
CA PRO A 57 13.63 8.62 -18.94
C PRO A 57 14.87 8.24 -18.13
N ALA A 58 15.76 9.15 -17.77
CA ALA A 58 16.95 8.88 -16.97
C ALA A 58 16.62 8.84 -15.45
N VAL A 59 15.44 8.32 -15.09
CA VAL A 59 14.93 8.34 -13.71
C VAL A 59 15.84 7.51 -12.82
N GLN A 60 16.35 8.12 -11.77
CA GLN A 60 17.11 7.44 -10.71
C GLN A 60 16.31 7.38 -9.40
N GLU A 61 15.26 8.18 -9.30
CA GLU A 61 14.47 8.32 -8.09
C GLU A 61 13.00 8.53 -8.42
N ILE A 62 12.12 7.97 -7.61
CA ILE A 62 10.71 8.32 -7.59
C ILE A 62 10.39 9.08 -6.32
N ARG A 63 9.46 10.00 -6.43
CA ARG A 63 8.96 10.76 -5.30
C ARG A 63 7.48 10.47 -5.10
N LEU A 64 7.14 10.04 -3.89
CA LEU A 64 5.76 9.85 -3.47
C LEU A 64 5.35 11.05 -2.64
N VAL A 65 4.26 11.68 -3.01
CA VAL A 65 3.73 12.86 -2.33
C VAL A 65 2.21 12.79 -2.28
N ASP A 66 1.64 13.31 -1.22
CA ASP A 66 0.20 13.55 -1.19
C ASP A 66 -0.16 14.66 -2.17
N GLY A 67 -1.38 14.63 -2.67
CA GLY A 67 -1.88 15.66 -3.56
C GLY A 67 -3.34 16.01 -3.30
N ASP A 68 -3.71 17.21 -3.71
CA ASP A 68 -5.10 17.61 -3.86
C ASP A 68 -5.46 17.47 -5.33
N CYS A 69 -6.38 16.57 -5.63
CA CYS A 69 -6.75 16.24 -7.00
C CYS A 69 -8.23 16.51 -7.27
N GLU A 70 -8.49 17.27 -8.30
CA GLU A 70 -9.85 17.51 -8.78
C GLU A 70 -10.25 16.43 -9.79
N PRO A 71 -11.43 15.81 -9.62
CA PRO A 71 -11.93 14.84 -10.59
C PRO A 71 -12.18 15.49 -11.95
N PRO A 72 -12.02 14.73 -13.04
CA PRO A 72 -12.21 15.25 -14.37
C PRO A 72 -13.63 15.75 -14.60
N ALA A 73 -13.78 16.97 -15.15
CA ALA A 73 -15.09 17.55 -15.44
C ALA A 73 -15.87 16.79 -16.54
N THR A 74 -15.19 16.01 -17.35
CA THR A 74 -15.78 15.15 -18.40
C THR A 74 -15.12 13.80 -18.42
N ALA A 75 -15.89 12.77 -18.74
CA ALA A 75 -15.35 11.41 -18.84
C ALA A 75 -14.18 11.33 -19.84
N GLY A 76 -13.08 10.72 -19.41
CA GLY A 76 -11.86 10.56 -20.21
C GLY A 76 -10.89 11.76 -20.17
N ALA A 77 -11.23 12.85 -19.50
CA ALA A 77 -10.24 13.89 -19.21
C ALA A 77 -9.34 13.44 -18.04
N PRO A 78 -8.06 13.86 -18.02
CA PRO A 78 -7.18 13.52 -16.92
C PRO A 78 -7.57 14.27 -15.64
N TRP A 79 -7.24 13.68 -14.49
CA TRP A 79 -7.27 14.37 -13.21
C TRP A 79 -6.29 15.55 -13.20
N VAL A 80 -6.62 16.57 -12.45
CA VAL A 80 -5.76 17.73 -12.23
C VAL A 80 -5.35 17.74 -10.77
N CYS A 81 -4.05 17.61 -10.51
CA CYS A 81 -3.52 17.45 -9.16
C CYS A 81 -2.52 18.53 -8.80
N THR A 82 -2.61 19.02 -7.59
CA THR A 82 -1.62 19.91 -6.95
C THR A 82 -0.91 19.13 -5.87
N PRO A 83 0.42 18.88 -5.98
CA PRO A 83 1.17 18.23 -4.93
C PRO A 83 1.12 19.03 -3.62
N SER A 84 0.99 18.34 -2.49
CA SER A 84 1.01 18.97 -1.17
C SER A 84 2.45 19.25 -0.73
N ASP A 85 2.77 20.51 -0.49
CA ASP A 85 4.08 20.90 0.07
C ASP A 85 4.19 20.60 1.57
N SER A 86 3.07 20.30 2.23
CA SER A 86 3.02 20.04 3.69
C SER A 86 3.34 18.59 4.07
N SER A 87 3.23 17.67 3.13
CA SER A 87 3.58 16.26 3.38
C SER A 87 5.03 15.99 3.01
N PRO A 88 5.80 15.33 3.88
CA PRO A 88 7.15 14.93 3.53
C PRO A 88 7.11 13.99 2.34
N ALA A 89 7.77 14.37 1.25
CA ALA A 89 7.91 13.48 0.12
C ALA A 89 8.77 12.28 0.49
N VAL A 90 8.30 11.08 0.21
CA VAL A 90 9.13 9.88 0.31
C VAL A 90 9.93 9.75 -0.99
N LEU A 91 11.24 9.80 -0.87
CA LEU A 91 12.16 9.65 -1.98
C LEU A 91 12.71 8.23 -2.00
N LEU A 92 12.50 7.52 -3.11
CA LEU A 92 12.93 6.14 -3.29
C LEU A 92 13.85 6.06 -4.52
N GLY A 93 15.10 5.65 -4.30
CA GLY A 93 16.03 5.39 -5.39
C GLY A 93 15.62 4.16 -6.20
N LEU A 94 15.86 4.19 -7.51
CA LEU A 94 15.58 3.06 -8.40
C LEU A 94 16.75 2.12 -8.50
N GLU A 95 16.47 0.83 -8.46
CA GLU A 95 17.44 -0.23 -8.78
C GLU A 95 17.36 -0.59 -10.26
N ALA A 96 18.51 -0.98 -10.82
CA ALA A 96 18.52 -1.66 -12.11
C ALA A 96 17.83 -3.01 -11.98
N VAL A 97 16.88 -3.29 -12.86
CA VAL A 97 16.13 -4.55 -12.87
C VAL A 97 16.63 -5.40 -14.03
N ASP A 98 17.38 -6.46 -13.73
CA ASP A 98 17.87 -7.43 -14.72
C ASP A 98 16.81 -8.50 -15.04
N ASP A 99 15.80 -8.67 -14.15
CA ASP A 99 14.71 -9.62 -14.35
C ASP A 99 13.57 -8.95 -15.16
N PRO A 100 13.29 -9.44 -16.38
CA PRO A 100 12.20 -8.91 -17.21
C PRO A 100 10.80 -9.08 -16.58
N LEU A 101 10.69 -9.79 -15.48
CA LEU A 101 9.42 -10.06 -14.80
C LEU A 101 9.23 -9.20 -13.53
N CYS A 102 10.22 -8.44 -13.10
CA CYS A 102 10.22 -7.70 -11.82
C CYS A 102 9.79 -8.55 -10.61
N ARG A 103 10.02 -9.87 -10.64
CA ARG A 103 9.43 -10.84 -9.70
C ARG A 103 10.21 -11.05 -8.41
N ASP A 104 11.24 -10.29 -8.17
CA ASP A 104 12.19 -10.54 -7.07
C ASP A 104 11.61 -10.21 -5.69
N ILE A 105 10.35 -10.65 -5.46
CA ILE A 105 9.74 -10.64 -4.14
C ILE A 105 9.86 -12.04 -3.58
N ASP A 106 10.47 -12.15 -2.42
CA ASP A 106 10.56 -13.41 -1.72
C ASP A 106 9.14 -13.93 -1.42
N PRO A 107 8.74 -15.09 -1.96
CA PRO A 107 7.41 -15.65 -1.73
C PRO A 107 7.16 -16.02 -0.26
N LEU A 108 8.19 -15.98 0.59
CA LEU A 108 8.06 -16.22 2.03
C LEU A 108 7.56 -14.98 2.80
N VAL A 109 7.50 -13.81 2.17
CA VAL A 109 7.07 -12.58 2.83
C VAL A 109 5.56 -12.36 2.82
N TYR A 110 4.79 -13.21 2.18
CA TYR A 110 3.32 -13.15 2.16
C TYR A 110 2.68 -14.53 2.35
N ALA A 111 1.43 -14.57 2.79
CA ALA A 111 0.72 -15.82 3.02
C ALA A 111 0.51 -16.60 1.73
N ALA A 112 0.52 -17.94 1.81
CA ALA A 112 0.49 -18.83 0.64
C ALA A 112 -0.73 -18.60 -0.28
N ASP A 113 -1.86 -18.16 0.28
CA ASP A 113 -3.10 -17.91 -0.46
C ASP A 113 -3.26 -16.45 -0.90
N SER A 114 -2.37 -15.56 -0.46
CA SER A 114 -2.31 -14.16 -0.89
C SER A 114 -1.42 -14.07 -2.12
N VAL A 115 -1.99 -13.72 -3.26
CA VAL A 115 -1.25 -13.60 -4.51
C VAL A 115 -1.18 -12.12 -4.89
N PRO A 116 -0.06 -11.43 -4.58
CA PRO A 116 0.13 -10.07 -5.04
C PRO A 116 0.07 -10.01 -6.57
N MET A 117 -0.46 -8.90 -7.09
CA MET A 117 -0.42 -8.63 -8.53
C MET A 117 1.04 -8.59 -8.98
N LEU A 118 1.42 -9.54 -9.82
CA LEU A 118 2.75 -9.60 -10.40
C LEU A 118 2.78 -8.87 -11.73
N ASN A 119 3.95 -8.35 -12.07
CA ASN A 119 4.15 -7.68 -13.35
C ASN A 119 3.99 -8.64 -14.52
N ASP A 120 3.38 -8.18 -15.59
CA ASP A 120 3.25 -8.95 -16.82
C ASP A 120 4.62 -9.15 -17.49
N PRO A 121 4.90 -10.34 -18.01
CA PRO A 121 6.15 -10.62 -18.72
C PRO A 121 6.32 -9.68 -19.92
N GLY A 122 7.51 -9.07 -20.01
CA GLY A 122 7.89 -8.27 -21.18
C GLY A 122 7.46 -6.80 -21.13
N GLN A 123 6.77 -6.36 -20.08
CA GLN A 123 6.54 -4.95 -19.84
C GLN A 123 7.77 -4.31 -19.18
N PRO A 124 8.08 -3.03 -19.52
CA PRO A 124 9.11 -2.30 -18.80
C PRO A 124 8.74 -2.21 -17.33
N CYS A 125 9.69 -2.48 -16.47
CA CYS A 125 9.42 -2.41 -15.05
C CYS A 125 10.41 -1.54 -14.29
N MET A 126 9.99 -1.07 -13.13
CA MET A 126 10.81 -0.37 -12.17
C MET A 126 10.76 -1.03 -10.81
N ARG A 127 11.85 -0.93 -10.08
CA ARG A 127 11.95 -1.36 -8.70
C ARG A 127 12.75 -0.33 -7.91
N THR A 128 12.29 0.01 -6.71
CA THR A 128 13.04 0.91 -5.83
C THR A 128 13.99 0.12 -4.94
N HIS A 129 15.00 0.80 -4.41
CA HIS A 129 15.75 0.28 -3.27
C HIS A 129 14.81 0.11 -2.06
N ARG A 130 15.17 -0.82 -1.19
CA ARG A 130 14.46 -0.98 0.09
C ARG A 130 14.72 0.22 1.00
N GLY A 131 13.69 0.67 1.69
CA GLY A 131 13.80 1.83 2.56
C GLY A 131 12.67 1.96 3.56
N ALA A 132 12.71 3.03 4.35
CA ALA A 132 11.58 3.39 5.20
C ALA A 132 10.52 4.13 4.36
N PHE A 133 9.27 3.79 4.57
CA PHE A 133 8.13 4.39 3.89
C PHE A 133 7.06 4.75 4.91
N SER A 134 6.48 5.94 4.80
CA SER A 134 5.39 6.41 5.64
C SER A 134 4.30 6.99 4.77
N LEU A 135 3.09 6.49 4.93
CA LEU A 135 1.91 6.89 4.16
C LEU A 135 0.76 7.22 5.10
N ALA A 136 0.24 8.44 5.03
CA ALA A 136 -1.02 8.78 5.65
C ALA A 136 -2.17 8.16 4.84
N ILE A 137 -3.04 7.41 5.53
CA ILE A 137 -4.23 6.81 4.92
C ILE A 137 -5.43 7.69 5.27
N SER A 138 -6.22 8.07 4.25
CA SER A 138 -7.43 8.86 4.45
C SER A 138 -8.39 8.16 5.43
N GLY A 139 -9.01 8.95 6.32
CA GLY A 139 -9.93 8.43 7.31
C GLY A 139 -9.29 7.68 8.49
N SER A 140 -7.96 7.58 8.52
CA SER A 140 -7.23 7.02 9.66
C SER A 140 -6.59 8.09 10.53
N VAL A 141 -6.27 7.72 11.77
CA VAL A 141 -5.37 8.46 12.64
C VAL A 141 -4.03 7.75 12.67
N GLY A 142 -2.95 8.46 12.39
CA GLY A 142 -1.62 7.89 12.25
C GLY A 142 -1.19 7.69 10.80
N ALA A 143 -0.10 6.99 10.61
CA ALA A 143 0.46 6.69 9.31
C ALA A 143 0.86 5.21 9.21
N LEU A 144 0.80 4.69 8.00
CA LEU A 144 1.34 3.38 7.66
C LEU A 144 2.86 3.51 7.53
N ASP A 145 3.58 3.20 8.60
CA ASP A 145 5.03 3.27 8.64
C ASP A 145 5.64 1.90 8.36
N LEU A 146 6.18 1.74 7.17
CA LEU A 146 6.84 0.50 6.74
C LEU A 146 8.36 0.61 6.84
N ARG A 147 9.01 -0.52 7.09
CA ARG A 147 10.47 -0.71 7.03
C ARG A 147 10.80 -1.68 5.90
N GLU A 148 12.00 -1.59 5.36
CA GLU A 148 12.41 -2.40 4.21
C GLU A 148 11.38 -2.36 3.06
N ALA A 149 10.66 -1.24 2.96
CA ALA A 149 9.61 -1.07 1.95
C ALA A 149 10.21 -0.93 0.56
N GLN A 150 9.59 -1.57 -0.40
CA GLN A 150 9.98 -1.53 -1.79
C GLN A 150 8.75 -1.36 -2.68
N PHE A 151 8.88 -0.52 -3.69
CA PHE A 151 7.93 -0.35 -4.78
C PHE A 151 8.41 -1.13 -6.00
N VAL A 152 7.53 -1.92 -6.58
CA VAL A 152 7.76 -2.61 -7.85
C VAL A 152 6.57 -2.33 -8.74
N ALA A 153 6.78 -1.94 -9.99
CA ALA A 153 5.68 -1.69 -10.91
C ALA A 153 6.07 -1.90 -12.37
N SER A 154 5.10 -2.32 -13.19
CA SER A 154 5.22 -2.32 -14.65
C SER A 154 4.68 -1.02 -15.24
N LEU A 155 5.35 -0.54 -16.27
CA LEU A 155 4.95 0.61 -17.06
C LEU A 155 4.24 0.12 -18.34
N ASP A 156 3.23 0.86 -18.78
CA ASP A 156 2.57 0.58 -20.07
C ASP A 156 3.49 0.86 -21.28
N ASP A 157 4.44 1.78 -21.14
CA ASP A 157 5.41 2.15 -22.17
C ASP A 157 6.75 2.53 -21.53
N ALA A 158 7.87 2.11 -22.15
CA ALA A 158 9.23 2.36 -21.67
C ALA A 158 9.72 3.80 -21.92
N VAL A 159 9.13 4.52 -22.89
CA VAL A 159 9.59 5.83 -23.34
C VAL A 159 8.70 6.95 -22.84
N ALA A 160 7.39 6.74 -22.86
CA ALA A 160 6.39 7.73 -22.47
C ALA A 160 5.25 7.11 -21.66
N PRO A 161 5.54 6.60 -20.45
CA PRO A 161 4.55 5.89 -19.67
C PRO A 161 3.36 6.79 -19.31
N THR A 162 2.17 6.25 -19.49
CA THR A 162 0.92 6.89 -19.11
C THR A 162 0.27 6.21 -17.92
N ARG A 163 0.68 4.96 -17.63
CA ARG A 163 0.14 4.16 -16.53
C ARG A 163 1.21 3.29 -15.87
N LEU A 164 1.03 3.08 -14.57
CA LEU A 164 1.54 1.91 -13.87
C LEU A 164 0.44 0.85 -13.91
N VAL A 165 0.64 -0.22 -14.70
CA VAL A 165 -0.42 -1.18 -14.99
C VAL A 165 -0.53 -2.30 -13.97
N SER A 166 0.56 -2.63 -13.29
CA SER A 166 0.58 -3.49 -12.14
C SER A 166 1.69 -3.03 -11.21
N GLY A 167 1.35 -2.83 -9.96
CA GLY A 167 2.26 -2.36 -8.95
C GLY A 167 2.10 -3.14 -7.65
N LEU A 168 3.18 -3.27 -6.94
CA LEU A 168 3.24 -3.86 -5.62
C LEU A 168 4.09 -2.98 -4.71
N LEU A 169 3.50 -2.52 -3.63
CA LEU A 169 4.20 -2.03 -2.46
C LEU A 169 4.25 -3.15 -1.44
N TYR A 170 5.44 -3.54 -1.02
CA TYR A 170 5.58 -4.45 0.11
C TYR A 170 6.60 -3.90 1.09
N GLY A 171 6.46 -4.29 2.36
CA GLY A 171 7.36 -3.84 3.41
C GLY A 171 6.98 -4.44 4.75
N PHE A 172 7.90 -4.35 5.69
CA PHE A 172 7.67 -4.81 7.05
C PHE A 172 6.93 -3.73 7.84
N LEU A 173 5.78 -4.08 8.39
CA LEU A 173 4.97 -3.25 9.27
C LEU A 173 5.28 -3.62 10.73
N PRO A 174 6.03 -2.80 11.48
CA PRO A 174 6.26 -3.04 12.90
C PRO A 174 4.95 -3.00 13.66
N GLN A 175 4.80 -3.88 14.66
CA GLN A 175 3.62 -3.94 15.52
C GLN A 175 3.27 -2.57 16.10
N VAL A 176 4.25 -1.84 16.63
CA VAL A 176 4.03 -0.51 17.21
C VAL A 176 3.46 0.50 16.20
N SER A 177 3.84 0.41 14.93
CA SER A 177 3.28 1.25 13.86
C SER A 177 1.84 0.85 13.56
N ALA A 178 1.55 -0.43 13.49
CA ALA A 178 0.20 -0.94 13.28
C ALA A 178 -0.74 -0.65 14.46
N GLU A 179 -0.25 -0.65 15.69
CA GLU A 179 -1.02 -0.26 16.89
C GLU A 179 -1.39 1.24 16.88
N ASN A 180 -0.51 2.08 16.33
CA ASN A 180 -0.72 3.52 16.24
C ASN A 180 -1.58 3.96 15.03
N LEU A 181 -1.75 3.10 14.04
CA LEU A 181 -2.63 3.36 12.91
C LEU A 181 -4.03 2.89 13.24
N THR A 182 -4.94 3.82 13.45
CA THR A 182 -6.34 3.53 13.80
C THR A 182 -7.29 4.04 12.73
N PHE A 183 -8.36 3.31 12.51
CA PHE A 183 -9.44 3.67 11.59
C PHE A 183 -10.80 3.39 12.21
N GLU A 184 -11.81 4.12 11.77
CA GLU A 184 -13.16 4.00 12.27
C GLU A 184 -13.91 2.95 11.45
N LEU A 185 -14.32 1.86 12.08
CA LEU A 185 -15.16 0.86 11.45
C LEU A 185 -16.63 1.12 11.78
N PRO A 186 -17.51 1.18 10.76
CA PRO A 186 -18.95 1.26 11.01
C PRO A 186 -19.40 0.14 11.95
N ILE A 187 -20.16 0.49 13.01
CA ILE A 187 -20.69 -0.44 14.02
C ILE A 187 -19.66 -0.87 15.09
N TYR A 188 -18.39 -1.06 14.74
CA TYR A 188 -17.36 -1.58 15.64
C TYR A 188 -16.52 -0.50 16.32
N GLY A 189 -16.66 0.77 15.87
CA GLY A 189 -15.90 1.90 16.38
C GLY A 189 -14.41 1.88 15.97
N PRO A 190 -13.58 2.67 16.67
CA PRO A 190 -12.16 2.77 16.34
C PRO A 190 -11.42 1.46 16.60
N ARG A 191 -10.62 1.04 15.62
CA ARG A 191 -9.77 -0.16 15.69
C ARG A 191 -8.36 0.21 15.23
N SER A 192 -7.34 -0.35 15.91
CA SER A 192 -5.98 -0.28 15.39
C SER A 192 -5.79 -1.31 14.28
N LEU A 193 -4.90 -1.02 13.35
CA LEU A 193 -4.59 -1.96 12.28
C LEU A 193 -4.05 -3.29 12.86
N TRP A 194 -3.26 -3.24 13.94
CA TRP A 194 -2.78 -4.44 14.61
C TRP A 194 -3.90 -5.32 15.15
N SER A 195 -4.96 -4.72 15.71
CA SER A 195 -6.08 -5.46 16.29
C SER A 195 -6.93 -6.23 15.29
N VAL A 196 -6.75 -5.98 14.00
CA VAL A 196 -7.43 -6.71 12.90
C VAL A 196 -6.48 -7.60 12.10
N ILE A 197 -5.16 -7.48 12.33
CA ILE A 197 -4.14 -8.34 11.74
C ILE A 197 -3.81 -9.52 12.67
N ASP A 198 -3.45 -9.23 13.92
CA ASP A 198 -3.06 -10.25 14.90
C ASP A 198 -4.30 -10.76 15.65
N VAL A 199 -4.98 -11.70 15.03
CA VAL A 199 -6.25 -12.27 15.53
C VAL A 199 -6.19 -13.80 15.63
N PRO A 200 -5.48 -14.35 16.61
CA PRO A 200 -5.27 -15.80 16.73
C PRO A 200 -6.58 -16.62 16.78
N VAL A 201 -7.67 -16.02 17.26
CA VAL A 201 -8.99 -16.68 17.31
C VAL A 201 -9.57 -16.97 15.91
N CYS A 202 -9.06 -16.32 14.86
CA CYS A 202 -9.44 -16.58 13.48
C CYS A 202 -8.67 -17.74 12.83
N GLN A 203 -7.63 -18.27 13.49
CA GLN A 203 -6.74 -19.27 12.90
C GLN A 203 -7.45 -20.57 12.51
N ASP A 204 -8.43 -21.01 13.30
CA ASP A 204 -9.17 -22.25 13.00
C ASP A 204 -10.10 -22.10 11.77
N LEU A 205 -10.55 -20.89 11.49
CA LEU A 205 -11.43 -20.61 10.35
C LEU A 205 -10.64 -20.24 9.08
N TYR A 206 -9.51 -19.57 9.25
CA TYR A 206 -8.68 -19.02 8.17
C TYR A 206 -7.19 -19.36 8.34
N PRO A 207 -6.82 -20.64 8.36
CA PRO A 207 -5.47 -21.07 8.75
C PRO A 207 -4.36 -20.61 7.81
N THR A 208 -4.70 -20.29 6.56
CA THR A 208 -3.74 -19.89 5.52
C THR A 208 -3.71 -18.39 5.25
N LEU A 209 -4.67 -17.63 5.80
CA LEU A 209 -4.79 -16.19 5.58
C LEU A 209 -4.24 -15.34 6.73
N LEU A 210 -3.93 -15.95 7.87
CA LEU A 210 -3.31 -15.24 8.98
C LEU A 210 -1.82 -15.03 8.72
N PRO A 211 -1.31 -13.82 9.01
CA PRO A 211 0.11 -13.56 8.81
C PRO A 211 0.98 -14.36 9.77
N SER A 212 2.17 -14.69 9.35
CA SER A 212 3.23 -15.04 10.27
C SER A 212 3.73 -13.78 10.96
N ILE A 213 3.63 -13.75 12.29
CA ILE A 213 4.33 -12.72 13.06
C ILE A 213 5.82 -12.98 12.92
N ASP A 214 6.51 -12.00 12.37
CA ASP A 214 7.96 -12.06 12.14
C ASP A 214 8.68 -11.03 13.01
N THR A 215 9.98 -11.03 12.97
CA THR A 215 10.81 -10.04 13.66
C THR A 215 11.85 -9.47 12.70
N LEU A 216 11.87 -8.15 12.60
CA LEU A 216 12.90 -7.44 11.85
C LEU A 216 13.87 -6.75 12.79
N GLN A 217 15.16 -6.87 12.51
CA GLN A 217 16.17 -6.12 13.24
C GLN A 217 16.16 -4.67 12.73
N ILE A 218 15.65 -3.77 13.58
CA ILE A 218 15.63 -2.33 13.32
C ILE A 218 16.67 -1.69 14.24
N LYS A 219 17.79 -1.25 13.66
CA LYS A 219 18.96 -0.79 14.41
C LYS A 219 19.47 -1.92 15.34
N ASP A 220 19.41 -1.70 16.66
CA ASP A 220 19.88 -2.65 17.68
C ASP A 220 18.73 -3.41 18.37
N THR A 221 17.50 -3.31 17.84
CA THR A 221 16.30 -3.90 18.47
C THR A 221 15.58 -4.80 17.49
N LEU A 222 15.18 -5.99 17.96
CA LEU A 222 14.24 -6.84 17.24
C LEU A 222 12.83 -6.29 17.44
N ALA A 223 12.17 -5.91 16.37
CA ALA A 223 10.80 -5.42 16.37
C ALA A 223 9.87 -6.52 15.83
N PRO A 224 8.85 -6.93 16.57
CA PRO A 224 7.80 -7.79 16.02
C PRO A 224 6.95 -7.03 15.02
N GLY A 225 6.37 -7.75 14.06
CA GLY A 225 5.52 -7.17 13.04
C GLY A 225 5.14 -8.19 11.98
N VAL A 226 4.63 -7.70 10.88
CA VAL A 226 4.21 -8.50 9.73
C VAL A 226 4.73 -7.91 8.43
N TRP A 227 4.93 -8.74 7.42
CA TRP A 227 5.13 -8.27 6.07
C TRP A 227 3.78 -7.89 5.46
N LEU A 228 3.73 -6.74 4.82
CA LEU A 228 2.55 -6.18 4.19
C LEU A 228 2.74 -6.11 2.68
N ALA A 229 1.75 -6.57 1.94
CA ALA A 229 1.69 -6.48 0.48
C ALA A 229 0.43 -5.71 0.05
N ILE A 230 0.63 -4.70 -0.80
CA ILE A 230 -0.43 -3.84 -1.32
C ILE A 230 -0.28 -3.75 -2.83
N ASN A 231 -1.29 -4.18 -3.56
CA ASN A 231 -1.36 -3.96 -4.99
C ASN A 231 -1.82 -2.53 -5.30
N PHE A 232 -1.32 -1.97 -6.38
CA PHE A 232 -1.76 -0.66 -6.85
C PHE A 232 -1.66 -0.53 -8.37
N THR A 233 -2.41 0.41 -8.93
CA THR A 233 -2.23 0.95 -10.27
C THR A 233 -2.18 2.46 -10.21
N ALA A 234 -1.66 3.11 -11.27
CA ALA A 234 -1.62 4.56 -11.33
C ALA A 234 -1.77 5.05 -12.76
N GLU A 235 -2.38 6.20 -12.92
CA GLU A 235 -2.57 6.87 -14.20
C GLU A 235 -1.90 8.24 -14.25
N ARG A 236 -1.62 8.69 -15.47
CA ARG A 236 -1.05 10.01 -15.71
C ARG A 236 -2.07 11.09 -15.39
N VAL A 237 -1.63 12.15 -14.71
CA VAL A 237 -2.43 13.30 -14.34
C VAL A 237 -1.76 14.59 -14.80
N VAL A 238 -2.51 15.67 -14.83
CA VAL A 238 -1.98 17.02 -15.04
C VAL A 238 -1.54 17.56 -13.67
N ILE A 239 -0.29 17.94 -13.56
CA ILE A 239 0.25 18.56 -12.33
C ILE A 239 0.17 20.07 -12.49
N GLN A 240 -0.48 20.72 -11.53
CA GLN A 240 -0.45 22.16 -11.37
C GLN A 240 0.55 22.54 -10.26
N PRO A 241 1.29 23.64 -10.42
CA PRO A 241 2.12 24.15 -9.33
C PRO A 241 1.22 24.56 -8.15
N ALA A 242 1.72 24.41 -6.94
CA ALA A 242 1.06 24.97 -5.77
C ALA A 242 0.93 26.50 -5.94
N PRO A 243 -0.18 27.11 -5.50
CA PRO A 243 -0.46 28.53 -5.65
C PRO A 243 0.51 29.42 -4.86
#